data_2ebab41be1b8af7638fbc78f975cac67
#
_entry.id   2ebab41be1b8af7638fbc78f975cac67
#
_cell.length_a   1.000
_cell.length_b   1.000
_cell.length_c   1.000
_cell.angle_alpha   90.00
_cell.angle_beta   90.00
_cell.angle_gamma   90.00
#
_symmetry.space_group_name_H-M   'P 1'
#
loop_
_entity.id
_entity.type
_entity.pdbx_description
1 polymer ?
#
loop_
_entity_poly.entity_id
_entity_poly.type
_entity_poly.pdbx_seq_one_letter_code
_entity_poly.pdbx_strand_id
1 'polypeptide(L)'
;VFLSSPAVSARIERLEAAGYILGYQAQLSCAAMGYQIKAFINLEVEPSQKPEFYPYIENCPNVMECNCVTGDYSMLVEVCFHTTQELDQFINQLHRFGRTRTQIVFSTPVEHRGISAMEPEA
;
A
#
# COMPACT_ATOMS: atom_id res chain seq x y z
N VAL A 1 8.97 -16.48 -23.56
CA VAL A 1 7.91 -17.32 -24.10
C VAL A 1 7.30 -16.66 -25.32
N PHE A 2 7.32 -17.36 -26.41
CA PHE A 2 6.85 -16.84 -27.68
C PHE A 2 5.42 -17.33 -27.95
N LEU A 3 4.44 -16.55 -27.47
CA LEU A 3 3.04 -16.80 -27.74
C LEU A 3 2.55 -15.81 -28.78
N SER A 4 1.60 -16.23 -29.61
CA SER A 4 0.92 -15.30 -30.53
C SER A 4 0.14 -14.28 -29.71
N SER A 5 -0.08 -13.08 -30.28
CA SER A 5 -0.87 -12.06 -29.63
C SER A 5 -2.27 -12.54 -29.25
N PRO A 6 -3.02 -13.25 -30.10
CA PRO A 6 -4.30 -13.81 -29.68
C PRO A 6 -4.22 -14.77 -28.51
N ALA A 7 -3.18 -15.61 -28.47
CA ALA A 7 -3.00 -16.55 -27.35
C ALA A 7 -2.68 -15.84 -26.05
N VAL A 8 -1.86 -14.78 -26.09
CA VAL A 8 -1.55 -13.95 -24.94
C VAL A 8 -2.81 -13.25 -24.44
N SER A 9 -3.58 -12.64 -25.33
CA SER A 9 -4.83 -11.96 -24.99
C SER A 9 -5.84 -12.90 -24.34
N ALA A 10 -5.99 -14.11 -24.87
CA ALA A 10 -6.90 -15.10 -24.32
C ALA A 10 -6.48 -15.54 -22.93
N ARG A 11 -5.17 -15.69 -22.69
CA ARG A 11 -4.64 -16.05 -21.38
C ARG A 11 -4.88 -14.95 -20.35
N ILE A 12 -4.66 -13.68 -20.74
CA ILE A 12 -4.92 -12.54 -19.88
C ILE A 12 -6.40 -12.47 -19.49
N GLU A 13 -7.30 -12.63 -20.49
CA GLU A 13 -8.74 -12.63 -20.25
C GLU A 13 -9.16 -13.74 -19.28
N ARG A 14 -8.59 -14.92 -19.40
CA ARG A 14 -8.88 -16.02 -18.47
C ARG A 14 -8.42 -15.69 -17.03
N LEU A 15 -7.24 -15.11 -16.90
CA LEU A 15 -6.71 -14.71 -15.59
C LEU A 15 -7.53 -13.61 -14.94
N GLU A 16 -8.02 -12.66 -15.74
CA GLU A 16 -8.91 -11.61 -15.25
C GLU A 16 -10.25 -12.21 -14.81
N ALA A 17 -10.85 -13.04 -15.64
CA ALA A 17 -12.14 -13.65 -15.35
C ALA A 17 -12.09 -14.55 -14.11
N ALA A 18 -10.97 -15.24 -13.90
CA ALA A 18 -10.78 -16.10 -12.75
C ALA A 18 -10.36 -15.36 -11.48
N GLY A 19 -10.12 -14.05 -11.56
CA GLY A 19 -9.76 -13.23 -10.41
C GLY A 19 -8.27 -13.22 -10.08
N TYR A 20 -7.40 -13.77 -10.94
CA TYR A 20 -5.95 -13.73 -10.71
C TYR A 20 -5.35 -12.38 -11.06
N ILE A 21 -5.92 -11.68 -12.03
CA ILE A 21 -5.54 -10.31 -12.36
C ILE A 21 -6.64 -9.40 -11.88
N LEU A 22 -6.35 -8.56 -10.88
CA LEU A 22 -7.33 -7.69 -10.27
C LEU A 22 -7.45 -6.34 -10.97
N GLY A 23 -6.45 -5.99 -11.76
CA GLY A 23 -6.42 -4.72 -12.46
C GLY A 23 -5.03 -4.39 -12.99
N TYR A 24 -4.90 -3.20 -13.53
CA TYR A 24 -3.65 -2.70 -14.11
C TYR A 24 -3.34 -1.35 -13.50
N GLN A 25 -2.08 -1.13 -13.19
CA GLN A 25 -1.65 0.10 -12.57
C GLN A 25 -0.21 0.40 -13.00
N ALA A 26 0.04 1.65 -13.38
CA ALA A 26 1.40 2.08 -13.65
C ALA A 26 2.18 2.11 -12.35
N GLN A 27 3.37 1.53 -12.37
CA GLN A 27 4.29 1.62 -11.24
C GLN A 27 5.12 2.89 -11.41
N LEU A 28 4.85 3.88 -10.57
CA LEU A 28 5.55 5.15 -10.59
C LEU A 28 6.67 5.18 -9.57
N SER A 29 7.76 5.88 -9.91
CA SER A 29 8.83 6.11 -8.96
C SER A 29 8.44 7.25 -8.02
N CYS A 30 8.19 6.94 -6.76
CA CYS A 30 7.89 7.95 -5.75
C CYS A 30 9.04 8.95 -5.61
N ALA A 31 10.29 8.47 -5.61
CA ALA A 31 11.46 9.33 -5.51
C ALA A 31 11.57 10.29 -6.69
N ALA A 32 11.36 9.80 -7.93
CA ALA A 32 11.41 10.64 -9.13
C ALA A 32 10.32 11.71 -9.14
N MET A 33 9.20 11.45 -8.48
CA MET A 33 8.09 12.40 -8.36
C MET A 33 8.21 13.31 -7.14
N GLY A 34 9.33 13.27 -6.44
CA GLY A 34 9.60 14.14 -5.31
C GLY A 34 9.17 13.61 -3.95
N TYR A 35 8.60 12.42 -3.88
CA TYR A 35 8.22 11.79 -2.61
C TYR A 35 9.43 11.07 -2.02
N GLN A 36 10.25 11.82 -1.30
CA GLN A 36 11.52 11.31 -0.80
C GLN A 36 11.40 10.56 0.53
N ILE A 37 10.30 10.75 1.24
CA ILE A 37 10.08 10.14 2.54
C ILE A 37 9.07 9.03 2.42
N LYS A 38 9.51 7.80 2.64
CA LYS A 38 8.65 6.63 2.76
C LYS A 38 8.67 6.18 4.22
N ALA A 39 7.52 5.92 4.79
CA ALA A 39 7.43 5.52 6.19
C ALA A 39 6.35 4.48 6.40
N PHE A 40 6.52 3.69 7.45
CA PHE A 40 5.50 2.78 7.97
C PHE A 40 5.07 3.28 9.33
N ILE A 41 3.78 3.46 9.51
CA ILE A 41 3.21 3.94 10.76
C ILE A 41 2.39 2.82 11.36
N ASN A 42 2.81 2.37 12.54
CA ASN A 42 2.00 1.48 13.36
C ASN A 42 1.04 2.35 14.16
N LEU A 43 -0.25 2.02 14.10
CA LEU A 43 -1.29 2.79 14.75
C LEU A 43 -2.20 1.85 15.53
N GLU A 44 -2.46 2.19 16.77
CA GLU A 44 -3.44 1.50 17.60
C GLU A 44 -4.77 2.27 17.52
N VAL A 45 -5.72 1.73 16.75
CA VAL A 45 -7.03 2.34 16.59
C VAL A 45 -8.01 1.66 17.55
N GLU A 46 -8.60 2.45 18.44
CA GLU A 46 -9.67 1.95 19.32
C GLU A 46 -10.82 1.43 18.46
N PRO A 47 -11.46 0.30 18.83
CA PRO A 47 -12.58 -0.24 18.06
C PRO A 47 -13.70 0.77 17.82
N SER A 48 -13.98 1.63 18.78
CA SER A 48 -14.99 2.68 18.65
C SER A 48 -14.62 3.77 17.63
N GLN A 49 -13.35 3.91 17.31
CA GLN A 49 -12.84 4.92 16.38
C GLN A 49 -12.76 4.41 14.93
N LYS A 50 -12.85 3.11 14.72
CA LYS A 50 -12.73 2.52 13.37
C LYS A 50 -13.71 3.09 12.36
N PRO A 51 -15.00 3.33 12.70
CA PRO A 51 -15.93 3.92 11.75
C PRO A 51 -15.53 5.30 11.25
N GLU A 52 -14.79 6.08 12.04
CA GLU A 52 -14.26 7.36 11.61
C GLU A 52 -12.90 7.23 10.93
N PHE A 53 -12.10 6.28 11.37
CA PHE A 53 -10.75 6.07 10.86
C PHE A 53 -10.75 5.62 9.39
N TYR A 54 -11.55 4.62 9.04
CA TYR A 54 -11.51 4.05 7.69
C TYR A 54 -11.82 5.07 6.58
N PRO A 55 -12.88 5.89 6.68
CA PRO A 55 -13.09 6.94 5.67
C PRO A 55 -11.97 7.97 5.63
N TYR A 56 -11.42 8.32 6.78
CA TYR A 56 -10.32 9.27 6.86
C TYR A 56 -9.09 8.74 6.11
N ILE A 57 -8.68 7.51 6.39
CA ILE A 57 -7.46 6.94 5.80
C ILE A 57 -7.63 6.67 4.30
N GLU A 58 -8.82 6.29 3.87
CA GLU A 58 -9.11 6.10 2.45
C GLU A 58 -8.97 7.37 1.65
N ASN A 59 -9.24 8.51 2.27
CA ASN A 59 -9.18 9.82 1.61
C ASN A 59 -7.82 10.52 1.73
N CYS A 60 -6.83 9.86 2.32
CA CYS A 60 -5.48 10.41 2.43
C CYS A 60 -4.65 10.00 1.20
N PRO A 61 -4.35 10.91 0.27
CA PRO A 61 -3.65 10.56 -0.98
C PRO A 61 -2.21 10.11 -0.75
N ASN A 62 -1.62 10.44 0.39
CA ASN A 62 -0.25 10.03 0.73
C ASN A 62 -0.18 8.62 1.33
N VAL A 63 -1.33 8.00 1.58
CA VAL A 63 -1.40 6.62 2.06
C VAL A 63 -1.35 5.67 0.89
N MET A 64 -0.29 4.88 0.83
CA MET A 64 -0.09 3.89 -0.25
C MET A 64 -0.82 2.60 0.07
N GLU A 65 -0.84 2.22 1.33
CA GLU A 65 -1.47 0.98 1.77
C GLU A 65 -1.78 1.07 3.27
N CYS A 66 -2.88 0.47 3.68
CA CYS A 66 -3.26 0.37 5.09
C CYS A 66 -3.72 -1.05 5.36
N ASN A 67 -3.11 -1.68 6.35
CA ASN A 67 -3.39 -3.07 6.70
C ASN A 67 -3.80 -3.19 8.16
N CYS A 68 -4.79 -4.04 8.43
CA CYS A 68 -5.07 -4.49 9.78
C CYS A 68 -4.10 -5.61 10.11
N VAL A 69 -3.42 -5.51 11.23
CA VAL A 69 -2.36 -6.45 11.60
C VAL A 69 -2.55 -6.96 13.03
N THR A 70 -1.88 -8.04 13.34
CA THR A 70 -1.82 -8.59 14.69
C THR A 70 -0.67 -7.93 15.47
N GLY A 71 -0.72 -8.05 16.80
CA GLY A 71 0.33 -7.52 17.68
C GLY A 71 -0.15 -6.33 18.50
N ASP A 72 0.79 -5.54 18.98
CA ASP A 72 0.50 -4.41 19.89
C ASP A 72 -0.24 -3.27 19.19
N TYR A 73 -0.07 -3.17 17.88
CA TYR A 73 -0.74 -2.15 17.07
C TYR A 73 -1.68 -2.84 16.09
N SER A 74 -2.83 -2.23 15.88
CA SER A 74 -3.87 -2.84 15.05
C SER A 74 -3.75 -2.51 13.57
N MET A 75 -3.07 -1.42 13.22
CA MET A 75 -2.93 -0.97 11.83
C MET A 75 -1.47 -0.76 11.47
N LEU A 76 -1.14 -1.08 10.22
CA LEU A 76 0.15 -0.77 9.61
C LEU A 76 -0.11 0.02 8.34
N VAL A 77 0.34 1.27 8.32
CA VAL A 77 0.06 2.21 7.23
C VAL A 77 1.36 2.55 6.51
N GLU A 78 1.39 2.34 5.21
CA GLU A 78 2.51 2.76 4.37
C GLU A 78 2.19 4.11 3.76
N VAL A 79 3.09 5.07 3.93
CA VAL A 79 2.90 6.45 3.46
C VAL A 79 4.11 6.97 2.70
N CYS A 80 3.88 7.94 1.82
CA CYS A 80 4.92 8.68 1.12
C CYS A 80 4.66 10.17 1.23
N PHE A 81 5.71 10.92 1.60
CA PHE A 81 5.64 12.38 1.74
C PHE A 81 6.84 13.03 1.08
N HIS A 82 6.71 14.32 0.73
CA HIS A 82 7.81 15.09 0.17
C HIS A 82 8.83 15.47 1.24
N THR A 83 8.38 15.77 2.44
CA THR A 83 9.22 16.24 3.54
C THR A 83 8.87 15.56 4.86
N THR A 84 9.81 15.61 5.80
CA THR A 84 9.56 15.11 7.16
C THR A 84 8.54 15.96 7.90
N GLN A 85 8.42 17.25 7.55
CA GLN A 85 7.41 18.13 8.13
C GLN A 85 5.99 17.68 7.78
N GLU A 86 5.78 17.30 6.52
CA GLU A 86 4.48 16.77 6.09
C GLU A 86 4.14 15.46 6.81
N LEU A 87 5.14 14.60 6.98
CA LEU A 87 4.97 13.36 7.74
C LEU A 87 4.58 13.66 9.19
N ASP A 88 5.26 14.60 9.82
CA ASP A 88 4.96 14.99 11.20
C ASP A 88 3.53 15.51 11.35
N GLN A 89 3.08 16.34 10.42
CA GLN A 89 1.70 16.84 10.42
C GLN A 89 0.69 15.69 10.30
N PHE A 90 0.97 14.73 9.45
CA PHE A 90 0.10 13.57 9.28
C PHE A 90 0.05 12.73 10.57
N ILE A 91 1.19 12.49 11.20
CA ILE A 91 1.26 11.75 12.47
C ILE A 91 0.45 12.46 13.55
N ASN A 92 0.55 13.79 13.62
CA ASN A 92 -0.23 14.55 14.58
C ASN A 92 -1.73 14.40 14.36
N GLN A 93 -2.17 14.32 13.12
CA GLN A 93 -3.58 14.05 12.80
C GLN A 93 -4.00 12.65 13.22
N LEU A 94 -3.11 11.67 13.10
CA LEU A 94 -3.41 10.29 13.47
C LEU A 94 -3.56 10.11 14.98
N HIS A 95 -2.96 10.99 15.79
CA HIS A 95 -3.01 10.87 17.25
C HIS A 95 -4.43 10.90 17.82
N ARG A 96 -5.38 11.50 17.11
CA ARG A 96 -6.78 11.47 17.55
C ARG A 96 -7.40 10.08 17.51
N PHE A 97 -6.82 9.17 16.72
CA PHE A 97 -7.32 7.78 16.61
C PHE A 97 -6.62 6.83 17.57
N GLY A 98 -5.43 7.20 18.02
CA GLY A 98 -4.70 6.37 18.93
C GLY A 98 -3.20 6.60 18.89
N ARG A 99 -2.49 5.68 19.53
CA ARG A 99 -1.04 5.73 19.68
C ARG A 99 -0.35 5.32 18.39
N THR A 100 0.73 6.01 18.04
CA THR A 100 1.49 5.75 16.82
C THR A 100 2.94 5.37 17.12
N ARG A 101 3.51 4.60 16.19
CA ARG A 101 4.95 4.35 16.14
C ARG A 101 5.37 4.38 14.69
N THR A 102 6.29 5.28 14.35
CA THR A 102 6.69 5.54 12.96
C THR A 102 8.09 5.00 12.69
N GLN A 103 8.23 4.35 11.54
CA GLN A 103 9.51 3.90 11.02
C GLN A 103 9.73 4.55 9.66
N ILE A 104 10.80 5.32 9.52
CA ILE A 104 11.17 5.91 8.23
C ILE A 104 12.07 4.91 7.49
N VAL A 105 11.78 4.67 6.23
CA VAL A 105 12.54 3.75 5.40
C VAL A 105 13.81 4.45 4.92
N PHE A 106 14.97 3.88 5.25
CA PHE A 106 16.25 4.38 4.74
C PHE A 106 16.49 3.92 3.30
N SER A 107 16.21 2.67 3.02
CA SER A 107 16.41 2.08 1.71
C SER A 107 15.50 0.87 1.54
N THR A 108 15.24 0.50 0.30
CA THR A 108 14.39 -0.64 -0.03
C THR A 108 15.17 -1.61 -0.92
N PRO A 109 15.91 -2.55 -0.30
CA PRO A 109 16.73 -3.50 -1.09
C PRO A 109 15.94 -4.35 -2.07
N VAL A 110 14.68 -4.64 -1.75
CA VAL A 110 13.77 -5.33 -2.65
C VAL A 110 12.53 -4.46 -2.81
N GLU A 111 12.40 -3.85 -3.98
CA GLU A 111 11.22 -3.04 -4.31
C GLU A 111 9.98 -3.92 -4.42
N HIS A 112 8.81 -3.29 -4.26
CA HIS A 112 7.55 -4.01 -4.37
C HIS A 112 7.49 -4.76 -5.70
N ARG A 113 7.14 -6.01 -5.62
CA ARG A 113 6.91 -6.88 -6.77
C ARG A 113 5.75 -7.81 -6.45
N GLY A 114 5.03 -8.20 -7.48
CA GLY A 114 3.94 -9.14 -7.30
C GLY A 114 4.45 -10.57 -7.05
N ILE A 115 3.53 -11.43 -6.71
CA ILE A 115 3.79 -12.86 -6.67
C ILE A 115 4.07 -13.35 -8.08
N SER A 116 4.71 -14.52 -8.19
CA SER A 116 5.00 -15.10 -9.49
C SER A 116 3.72 -15.26 -10.31
N ALA A 117 3.80 -14.85 -11.59
CA ALA A 117 2.67 -14.94 -12.52
C ALA A 117 2.44 -16.35 -13.05
N MET A 118 2.96 -17.37 -12.38
CA MET A 118 2.66 -18.76 -12.76
C MET A 118 1.19 -19.05 -12.51
N GLU A 119 0.51 -19.60 -13.51
CA GLU A 119 -0.84 -20.09 -13.32
C GLU A 119 -0.83 -21.20 -12.27
N PRO A 120 -1.77 -21.13 -11.30
CA PRO A 120 -1.93 -22.23 -10.36
C PRO A 120 -2.24 -23.52 -11.15
N GLU A 121 -1.69 -24.63 -10.71
CA GLU A 121 -2.08 -25.90 -11.27
C GLU A 121 -3.53 -26.19 -10.93
N ALA A 122 -4.24 -26.64 -11.92
CA ALA A 122 -5.66 -26.94 -11.76
C ALA A 122 -5.89 -28.15 -10.82
#